data_0d8144c04993b49064414bf9f404629e
#
_entry.id   0d8144c04993b49064414bf9f404629e
#
_cell.length_a   1.000
_cell.length_b   1.000
_cell.length_c   1.000
_cell.angle_alpha   90.00
_cell.angle_beta   90.00
_cell.angle_gamma   90.00
#
_symmetry.space_group_name_H-M   'P 1'
#
loop_
_entity.id
_entity.type
_entity.pdbx_description
1 polymer ?
#
loop_
_entity_poly.entity_id
_entity_poly.type
_entity_poly.pdbx_seq_one_letter_code
_entity_poly.pdbx_strand_id
1 'polypeptide(L)' 'TKVKARMVGEAAFPAGRIKVVTENGIVYLMGLVTQVEADWAVKVASNASGIQRIVKVFEYID' A
#
# COMPACT_ATOMS: atom_id res chain seq x y z
N THR A 1 0.56 -11.17 -2.34
CA THR A 1 1.88 -10.55 -2.50
C THR A 1 2.51 -10.25 -1.14
N LYS A 2 3.80 -10.04 -1.13
CA LYS A 2 4.50 -9.69 0.10
C LYS A 2 4.08 -8.34 0.65
N VAL A 3 3.69 -7.42 -0.21
CA VAL A 3 3.19 -6.11 0.19
C VAL A 3 1.94 -6.25 1.06
N LYS A 4 0.97 -7.03 0.59
CA LYS A 4 -0.27 -7.26 1.33
C LYS A 4 0.01 -7.91 2.68
N ALA A 5 0.88 -8.90 2.71
CA ALA A 5 1.24 -9.59 3.95
C ALA A 5 1.91 -8.65 4.96
N ARG A 6 2.76 -7.74 4.50
CA ARG A 6 3.38 -6.76 5.38
C ARG A 6 2.36 -5.79 5.96
N MET A 7 1.40 -5.35 5.16
CA MET A 7 0.34 -4.45 5.63
C MET A 7 -0.53 -5.10 6.68
N VAL A 8 -0.86 -6.37 6.52
CA VAL A 8 -1.64 -7.12 7.51
C VAL A 8 -0.91 -7.21 8.84
N GLY A 9 0.43 -7.25 8.81
CA GLY A 9 1.24 -7.28 10.02
C GLY A 9 1.29 -5.95 10.78
N GLU A 10 0.86 -4.85 10.17
CA GLU A 10 0.86 -3.52 10.80
C GLU A 10 -0.51 -3.25 11.43
N ALA A 11 -0.69 -3.69 12.66
CA ALA A 11 -2.00 -3.66 13.31
C ALA A 11 -2.55 -2.26 13.55
N ALA A 12 -1.71 -1.23 13.54
CA ALA A 12 -2.14 0.14 13.79
C ALA A 12 -2.85 0.79 12.60
N PHE A 13 -2.79 0.19 11.43
CA PHE A 13 -3.35 0.78 10.20
C PHE A 13 -4.39 -0.13 9.56
N PRO A 14 -5.39 0.44 8.87
CA PRO A 14 -6.49 -0.34 8.31
C PRO A 14 -6.12 -0.95 6.96
N ALA A 15 -5.30 -1.99 6.98
CA ALA A 15 -4.85 -2.67 5.76
C ALA A 15 -6.03 -3.14 4.89
N GLY A 16 -7.18 -3.45 5.49
CA GLY A 16 -8.36 -3.88 4.76
C GLY A 16 -9.00 -2.80 3.89
N ARG A 17 -8.67 -1.51 4.15
CA ARG A 17 -9.17 -0.40 3.33
C ARG A 17 -8.27 -0.06 2.16
N ILE A 18 -7.13 -0.73 2.07
CA ILE A 18 -6.15 -0.49 1.01
C ILE A 18 -6.13 -1.71 0.10
N LYS A 19 -6.41 -1.50 -1.17
CA LYS A 19 -6.34 -2.56 -2.16
C LYS A 19 -4.96 -2.52 -2.81
N VAL A 20 -4.30 -3.66 -2.83
CA VAL A 20 -2.97 -3.81 -3.42
C VAL A 20 -3.05 -4.74 -4.61
N VAL A 21 -2.57 -4.28 -5.75
CA VAL A 21 -2.42 -5.10 -6.94
C VAL A 21 -0.97 -5.02 -7.38
N THR A 22 -0.36 -6.18 -7.60
CA THR A 22 1.03 -6.25 -8.05
C THR A 22 1.09 -6.92 -9.41
N GLU A 23 1.76 -6.29 -10.35
CA GLU A 23 1.90 -6.83 -11.70
C GLU A 23 3.24 -6.39 -12.28
N ASN A 24 4.06 -7.37 -12.68
CA ASN A 24 5.37 -7.12 -13.30
C ASN A 24 6.27 -6.20 -12.48
N GLY A 25 6.28 -6.34 -11.16
CA GLY A 25 7.09 -5.49 -10.29
C GLY A 25 6.49 -4.12 -10.02
N ILE A 26 5.31 -3.82 -10.56
CA ILE A 26 4.61 -2.57 -10.32
C ILE A 26 3.52 -2.81 -9.29
N VAL A 27 3.51 -2.01 -8.23
CA VAL A 27 2.50 -2.08 -7.18
C VAL A 27 1.52 -0.94 -7.36
N TYR A 28 0.23 -1.29 -7.44
CA TYR A 28 -0.85 -0.30 -7.48
C TYR A 28 -1.52 -0.28 -6.11
N LEU A 29 -1.49 0.87 -5.46
CA LEU A 29 -2.11 1.07 -4.15
C LEU A 29 -3.36 1.91 -4.32
N MET A 30 -4.50 1.36 -3.94
CA MET A 30 -5.81 2.01 -4.10
C MET A 30 -6.56 1.99 -2.77
N GLY A 31 -7.41 2.97 -2.58
CA GLY A 31 -8.26 3.00 -1.41
C GLY A 31 -8.62 4.40 -0.98
N LEU A 32 -9.53 4.46 -0.01
CA LEU A 32 -10.00 5.71 0.59
C LEU A 32 -9.29 5.87 1.93
N VAL A 33 -8.32 6.78 1.97
CA VAL A 33 -7.36 6.86 3.08
C VAL A 33 -7.05 8.30 3.46
N THR A 34 -6.48 8.48 4.65
CA THR A 34 -5.90 9.76 5.04
C THR A 34 -4.49 9.88 4.46
N GLN A 35 -3.93 11.10 4.51
CA GLN A 35 -2.53 11.34 4.07
C GLN A 35 -1.56 10.45 4.84
N VAL A 36 -1.74 10.33 6.14
CA VAL A 36 -0.87 9.50 6.98
C VAL A 36 -0.94 8.04 6.59
N GLU A 37 -2.14 7.55 6.32
CA GLU A 37 -2.34 6.17 5.91
C GLU A 37 -1.71 5.89 4.55
N ALA A 38 -1.83 6.84 3.63
CA ALA A 38 -1.23 6.71 2.31
C ALA A 38 0.30 6.66 2.41
N ASP A 39 0.90 7.53 3.21
CA ASP A 39 2.34 7.55 3.42
C ASP A 39 2.84 6.23 4.02
N TRP A 40 2.11 5.70 4.99
CA TRP A 40 2.43 4.39 5.57
C TRP A 40 2.38 3.29 4.52
N ALA A 41 1.34 3.28 3.69
CA ALA A 41 1.18 2.25 2.67
C ALA A 41 2.35 2.27 1.68
N VAL A 42 2.76 3.45 1.24
CA VAL A 42 3.91 3.60 0.34
C VAL A 42 5.19 3.11 1.01
N LYS A 43 5.39 3.45 2.28
CA LYS A 43 6.57 3.04 3.02
C LYS A 43 6.64 1.52 3.15
N VAL A 44 5.53 0.89 3.49
CA VAL A 44 5.47 -0.58 3.60
C VAL A 44 5.71 -1.23 2.24
N ALA A 45 5.07 -0.71 1.20
CA ALA A 45 5.22 -1.26 -0.15
C ALA A 45 6.67 -1.14 -0.63
N SER A 46 7.33 -0.02 -0.36
CA SER A 46 8.70 0.19 -0.82
C SER A 46 9.71 -0.73 -0.16
N ASN A 47 9.36 -1.32 0.99
CA ASN A 47 10.22 -2.28 1.68
C ASN A 47 10.07 -3.71 1.18
N ALA A 48 9.12 -3.97 0.30
CA ALA A 48 8.94 -5.30 -0.27
C ALA A 48 9.97 -5.55 -1.37
N SER A 49 10.49 -6.78 -1.42
CA SER A 49 11.47 -7.15 -2.43
C SER A 49 10.81 -7.31 -3.81
N GLY A 50 11.56 -7.01 -4.87
CA GLY A 50 11.10 -7.18 -6.24
C GLY A 50 10.20 -6.08 -6.76
N ILE A 51 10.04 -4.98 -6.02
CA ILE A 51 9.23 -3.85 -6.44
C ILE A 51 10.08 -2.89 -7.27
N GLN A 52 9.61 -2.58 -8.47
CA GLN A 52 10.27 -1.64 -9.37
C GLN A 52 9.60 -0.28 -9.37
N ARG A 53 8.29 -0.24 -9.12
CA ARG A 53 7.51 0.99 -9.19
C ARG A 53 6.30 0.89 -8.29
N ILE A 54 5.89 2.01 -7.72
CA ILE A 54 4.67 2.12 -6.93
C ILE A 54 3.80 3.19 -7.57
N VAL A 55 2.55 2.82 -7.88
CA VAL A 55 1.54 3.73 -8.42
C VAL A 55 0.50 3.95 -7.33
N LYS A 56 0.31 5.20 -6.96
CA LYS A 56 -0.67 5.57 -5.92
C LYS A 56 -1.96 6.04 -6.59
N VAL A 57 -3.05 5.32 -6.33
CA VAL A 57 -4.38 5.65 -6.84
C VAL A 57 -5.32 5.81 -5.65
N PHE A 58 -4.87 6.55 -4.65
CA PHE A 58 -5.65 6.80 -3.43
C PHE A 58 -6.63 7.93 -3.62
N GLU A 59 -7.77 7.85 -2.93
CA GLU A 59 -8.64 8.98 -2.66
C GLU A 59 -8.43 9.38 -1.21
N TYR A 60 -8.19 10.66 -0.99
CA TYR A 60 -7.90 11.18 0.35
C TYR A 60 -9.18 11.66 1.02
N ILE A 61 -9.35 11.29 2.28
CA ILE A 61 -10.54 11.63 3.07
C ILE A 61 -10.28 12.73 4.10
N ASP A 62 -9.09 13.30 4.12
CA ASP A 62 -8.73 14.40 5.03
C ASP A 62 -8.29 15.67 4.31
#